data_b9d90ae3497b44c6a94b0f58a2579288
#
_entry.id   b9d90ae3497b44c6a94b0f58a2579288
#
_cell.length_a   1.000
_cell.length_b   1.000
_cell.length_c   1.000
_cell.angle_alpha   90.00
_cell.angle_beta   90.00
_cell.angle_gamma   90.00
#
_symmetry.space_group_name_H-M   'P 1'
#
loop_
_entity.id
_entity.type
_entity.pdbx_description
1 polymer ?
#
loop_
_entity_poly.entity_id
_entity_poly.type
_entity_poly.pdbx_seq_one_letter_code
_entity_poly.pdbx_strand_id
1 'polypeptide(L)' 'MGELSKLPNIGKELERQLNEVGIMTADELKELGAQQAWLKIRAIDPSACLHRLTALEGAVEGIKKNELKDFFSVYK' A
#
# COMPACT_ATOMS: atom_id res chain seq x y z
N MET A 1 12.64 5.39 4.42
CA MET A 1 12.39 3.98 4.39
C MET A 1 11.56 3.59 5.59
N GLY A 2 10.68 2.72 5.46
CA GLY A 2 9.91 2.20 6.55
C GLY A 2 8.53 2.76 6.72
N GLU A 3 8.16 3.82 6.00
CA GLU A 3 6.79 4.32 6.13
C GLU A 3 5.76 3.32 5.63
N LEU A 4 6.03 2.70 4.48
CA LEU A 4 5.10 1.72 3.92
C LEU A 4 5.06 0.44 4.73
N SER A 5 6.19 0.04 5.32
CA SER A 5 6.22 -1.21 6.10
C SER A 5 5.43 -1.09 7.40
N LYS A 6 5.02 0.10 7.80
CA LYS A 6 4.15 0.29 8.95
C LYS A 6 2.70 -0.03 8.64
N LEU A 7 2.36 -0.12 7.37
CA LEU A 7 1.01 -0.47 6.96
C LEU A 7 0.76 -1.97 7.14
N PRO A 8 -0.48 -2.36 7.45
CA PRO A 8 -0.79 -3.78 7.55
C PRO A 8 -0.51 -4.49 6.23
N ASN A 9 -0.03 -5.71 6.33
CA ASN A 9 0.24 -6.58 5.18
C ASN A 9 1.43 -6.19 4.33
N ILE A 10 2.13 -5.10 4.65
CA ILE A 10 3.32 -4.71 3.90
C ILE A 10 4.57 -5.01 4.70
N GLY A 11 5.34 -6.01 4.25
CA GLY A 11 6.63 -6.33 4.81
C GLY A 11 7.74 -5.60 4.06
N LYS A 12 8.98 -5.87 4.46
CA LYS A 12 10.15 -5.22 3.88
C LYS A 12 10.28 -5.48 2.38
N GLU A 13 9.97 -6.70 1.95
CA GLU A 13 10.10 -7.07 0.55
C GLU A 13 9.11 -6.30 -0.31
N LEU A 14 7.87 -6.21 0.12
CA LEU A 14 6.86 -5.49 -0.63
C LEU A 14 7.14 -4.00 -0.64
N GLU A 15 7.60 -3.45 0.49
CA GLU A 15 7.99 -2.06 0.55
C GLU A 15 9.11 -1.77 -0.46
N ARG A 16 10.11 -2.65 -0.53
CA ARG A 16 11.19 -2.50 -1.48
C ARG A 16 10.69 -2.44 -2.91
N GLN A 17 9.76 -3.33 -3.25
CA GLN A 17 9.19 -3.36 -4.59
C GLN A 17 8.37 -2.11 -4.89
N LEU A 18 7.62 -1.62 -3.92
CA LEU A 18 6.87 -0.39 -4.09
C LEU A 18 7.81 0.79 -4.35
N ASN A 19 8.90 0.86 -3.59
CA ASN A 19 9.89 1.92 -3.80
C ASN A 19 10.52 1.84 -5.19
N GLU A 20 10.78 0.63 -5.67
CA GLU A 20 11.35 0.44 -6.99
C GLU A 20 10.45 0.98 -8.11
N VAL A 21 9.14 0.91 -7.92
CA VAL A 21 8.20 1.41 -8.93
C VAL A 21 7.75 2.84 -8.65
N GLY A 22 8.43 3.52 -7.73
CA GLY A 22 8.20 4.94 -7.49
C GLY A 22 7.19 5.27 -6.41
N ILE A 23 6.73 4.29 -5.66
CA ILE A 23 5.78 4.51 -4.57
C ILE A 23 6.56 4.57 -3.27
N MET A 24 6.70 5.77 -2.73
CA MET A 24 7.53 6.00 -1.54
C MET A 24 6.73 6.23 -0.27
N THR A 25 5.48 6.68 -0.40
CA THR A 25 4.67 7.05 0.76
C THR A 25 3.30 6.38 0.71
N ALA A 26 2.65 6.36 1.88
CA ALA A 26 1.29 5.82 1.98
C ALA A 26 0.32 6.62 1.12
N ASP A 27 0.50 7.95 1.07
CA ASP A 27 -0.37 8.79 0.26
C ASP A 27 -0.26 8.45 -1.23
N GLU A 28 0.96 8.20 -1.70
CA GLU A 28 1.17 7.81 -3.08
C GLU A 28 0.49 6.48 -3.38
N LEU A 29 0.61 5.53 -2.46
CA LEU A 29 -0.04 4.24 -2.63
C LEU A 29 -1.56 4.38 -2.66
N LYS A 30 -2.10 5.21 -1.77
CA LYS A 30 -3.55 5.42 -1.71
C LYS A 30 -4.07 6.08 -2.99
N GLU A 31 -3.37 7.09 -3.49
CA GLU A 31 -3.78 7.78 -4.71
C GLU A 31 -3.74 6.88 -5.93
N LEU A 32 -2.70 6.07 -6.02
CA LEU A 32 -2.54 5.17 -7.15
C LEU A 32 -3.54 4.01 -7.09
N GLY A 33 -3.77 3.49 -5.90
CA GLY A 33 -4.64 2.36 -5.69
C GLY A 33 -3.90 1.03 -5.75
N ALA A 34 -4.46 0.04 -5.06
CA ALA A 34 -3.81 -1.27 -4.94
C ALA A 34 -3.61 -1.95 -6.28
N GLN A 35 -4.60 -1.89 -7.17
CA GLN A 35 -4.52 -2.55 -8.47
C GLN A 35 -3.40 -1.98 -9.32
N GLN A 36 -3.30 -0.67 -9.40
CA GLN A 36 -2.26 -0.02 -10.18
C GLN A 36 -0.89 -0.29 -9.60
N ALA A 37 -0.77 -0.24 -8.27
CA ALA A 37 0.49 -0.56 -7.61
C ALA A 37 0.91 -1.99 -7.92
N TRP A 38 -0.03 -2.93 -7.85
CA TRP A 38 0.23 -4.33 -8.15
C TRP A 38 0.69 -4.53 -9.60
N LEU A 39 0.05 -3.85 -10.53
CA LEU A 39 0.42 -3.95 -11.94
C LEU A 39 1.84 -3.44 -12.18
N LYS A 40 2.23 -2.36 -11.50
CA LYS A 40 3.59 -1.84 -11.59
C LYS A 40 4.60 -2.84 -11.03
N ILE A 41 4.29 -3.44 -9.88
CA ILE A 41 5.17 -4.43 -9.29
C ILE A 41 5.29 -5.66 -10.20
N ARG A 42 4.18 -6.08 -10.77
CA ARG A 42 4.17 -7.24 -11.65
C ARG A 42 5.03 -7.02 -12.90
N ALA A 43 5.15 -5.78 -13.34
CA ALA A 43 6.00 -5.46 -14.48
C ALA A 43 7.48 -5.73 -14.20
N ILE A 44 7.91 -5.56 -12.94
CA ILE A 44 9.30 -5.82 -12.57
C ILE A 44 9.49 -7.19 -11.92
N ASP A 45 8.39 -7.82 -11.49
CA ASP A 45 8.43 -9.12 -10.85
C ASP A 45 7.24 -9.95 -11.31
N PRO A 46 7.41 -10.73 -12.38
CA PRO A 46 6.29 -11.54 -12.92
C PRO A 46 5.74 -12.55 -11.92
N SER A 47 6.49 -12.87 -10.87
CA SER A 47 6.02 -13.80 -9.85
C SER A 47 5.06 -13.16 -8.86
N ALA A 48 4.87 -11.85 -8.92
CA ALA A 48 3.92 -11.17 -8.04
C ALA A 48 2.50 -11.66 -8.35
N CYS A 49 1.94 -12.40 -7.43
CA CYS A 49 0.66 -13.06 -7.63
C CYS A 49 -0.47 -12.30 -6.96
N LEU A 50 -1.67 -12.86 -7.02
CA LEU A 50 -2.85 -12.23 -6.43
C LEU A 50 -2.72 -12.01 -4.92
N HIS A 51 -1.88 -12.79 -4.24
CA HIS A 51 -1.61 -12.56 -2.82
C HIS A 51 -1.03 -11.16 -2.58
N ARG A 52 -0.16 -10.70 -3.48
CA ARG A 52 0.39 -9.35 -3.37
C ARG A 52 -0.68 -8.30 -3.57
N LEU A 53 -1.57 -8.53 -4.53
CA LEU A 53 -2.69 -7.62 -4.74
C LEU A 53 -3.57 -7.54 -3.50
N THR A 54 -3.89 -8.69 -2.91
CA THR A 54 -4.70 -8.74 -1.70
C THR A 54 -4.02 -8.00 -0.55
N ALA A 55 -2.72 -8.18 -0.41
CA ALA A 55 -1.96 -7.49 0.63
C ALA A 55 -2.01 -5.97 0.42
N LEU A 56 -1.87 -5.53 -0.83
CA LEU A 56 -1.93 -4.11 -1.16
C LEU A 56 -3.33 -3.54 -0.92
N GLU A 57 -4.35 -4.30 -1.27
CA GLU A 57 -5.72 -3.88 -1.01
C GLU A 57 -5.98 -3.70 0.48
N GLY A 58 -5.48 -4.63 1.29
CA GLY A 58 -5.60 -4.53 2.73
C GLY A 58 -4.87 -3.32 3.29
N ALA A 59 -3.69 -3.02 2.74
CA ALA A 59 -2.92 -1.87 3.17
C ALA A 59 -3.63 -0.56 2.83
N VAL A 60 -4.17 -0.45 1.62
CA VAL A 60 -4.92 0.75 1.20
C VAL A 60 -6.17 0.92 2.05
N GLU A 61 -6.87 -0.17 2.34
CA GLU A 61 -8.01 -0.14 3.23
C GLU A 61 -7.63 0.37 4.62
N GLY A 62 -6.47 -0.06 5.12
CA GLY A 62 -5.97 0.38 6.41
C GLY A 62 -5.73 1.89 6.44
N ILE A 63 -5.19 2.44 5.35
CA ILE A 63 -4.98 3.89 5.25
C ILE A 63 -6.32 4.61 5.31
N LYS A 64 -7.29 4.15 4.54
CA LYS A 64 -8.62 4.77 4.50
C LYS A 64 -9.33 4.69 5.83
N LYS A 65 -9.20 3.56 6.51
CA LYS A 65 -9.81 3.40 7.83
C LYS A 65 -9.21 4.35 8.85
N ASN A 66 -7.89 4.55 8.79
CA ASN A 66 -7.23 5.48 9.70
C ASN A 66 -7.67 6.92 9.44
N GLU A 67 -7.83 7.30 8.19
CA GLU A 67 -8.34 8.63 7.85
C GLU A 67 -9.75 8.83 8.38
N LEU A 68 -10.60 7.83 8.20
CA LEU A 68 -11.98 7.88 8.68
C LEU A 68 -12.02 7.97 10.19
N LYS A 69 -11.16 7.21 10.86
CA LYS A 69 -11.08 7.22 12.32
C LYS A 69 -10.69 8.60 12.83
N ASP A 70 -9.73 9.24 12.20
CA ASP A 70 -9.31 10.59 12.55
C ASP A 70 -10.45 11.57 12.36
N PHE A 71 -11.19 11.43 11.28
CA PHE A 71 -12.33 12.26 11.00
C PHE A 71 -13.38 12.15 12.10
N PHE A 72 -13.71 10.94 12.48
CA PHE A 72 -14.70 10.72 13.54
C PHE A 72 -14.21 11.21 14.89
N SER A 73 -12.91 11.15 15.15
CA SER A 73 -12.34 11.65 16.40
C SER A 73 -12.57 13.14 16.57
N VAL A 74 -12.50 13.87 15.48
CA VAL A 74 -12.70 15.32 15.51
C VAL A 74 -14.10 15.68 15.99
N TYR A 75 -15.07 14.85 15.72
CA TYR A 75 -16.46 15.12 16.06
C TYR A 75 -16.85 14.67 17.46
N LYS A 76 -15.96 14.02 18.14
CA LYS A 76 -16.23 13.62 19.52
C LYS A 76 -15.73 14.64 20.52
#